data_3d86f756afa36eee9bd6064ec919fa61
#
_entry.id   3d86f756afa36eee9bd6064ec919fa61
#
_cell.length_a   1.000
_cell.length_b   1.000
_cell.length_c   1.000
_cell.angle_alpha   90.00
_cell.angle_beta   90.00
_cell.angle_gamma   90.00
#
_symmetry.space_group_name_H-M   'P 1'
#
loop_
_entity.id
_entity.type
_entity.pdbx_description
1 polymer ?
#
loop_
_entity_poly.entity_id
_entity_poly.type
_entity_poly.pdbx_seq_one_letter_code
_entity_poly.pdbx_strand_id
1 'polypeptide(L)'
;ERQAGMMHRTTMPKNEGMLFVFPRPHQTGFWMKNTTLPLSIAYIDRASRVIEIYDLHPLNTQPVESRSARVQYALEVNQGWFAKNGIQPGTVLATELGSLAVSVRAK
;
A
#
# COMPACT_ATOMS: atom_id res chain seq x y z
N GLU A 1 11.33 9.97 -0.02
CA GLU A 1 11.19 9.55 -1.42
C GLU A 1 9.75 9.21 -1.74
N ARG A 2 9.27 9.71 -2.88
CA ARG A 2 7.88 9.53 -3.31
C ARG A 2 7.77 8.39 -4.30
N GLN A 3 6.71 7.60 -4.13
CA GLN A 3 6.38 6.53 -5.06
C GLN A 3 5.05 6.86 -5.73
N ALA A 4 4.89 6.46 -6.98
CA ALA A 4 3.71 6.78 -7.78
C ALA A 4 3.17 5.50 -8.43
N GLY A 5 2.69 4.57 -7.59
CA GLY A 5 2.33 3.22 -8.01
C GLY A 5 1.16 3.13 -8.98
N MET A 6 0.08 3.86 -8.73
CA MET A 6 -1.17 3.77 -9.50
C MET A 6 -1.41 4.99 -10.39
N MET A 7 -0.34 5.74 -10.70
CA MET A 7 -0.46 6.95 -11.52
C MET A 7 -1.11 6.63 -12.87
N HIS A 8 -2.05 7.48 -13.29
CA HIS A 8 -2.78 7.38 -14.56
C HIS A 8 -3.74 6.18 -14.68
N ARG A 9 -3.88 5.36 -13.65
CA ARG A 9 -4.91 4.33 -13.66
C ARG A 9 -6.23 4.92 -13.23
N THR A 10 -7.30 4.53 -13.92
CA THR A 10 -8.66 5.01 -13.63
C THR A 10 -9.54 3.94 -12.98
N THR A 11 -9.11 2.69 -13.04
CA THR A 11 -9.85 1.59 -12.44
C THR A 11 -8.89 0.61 -11.77
N MET A 12 -9.38 -0.06 -10.75
CA MET A 12 -8.68 -1.14 -10.09
C MET A 12 -9.71 -2.19 -9.71
N PRO A 13 -9.59 -3.43 -10.21
CA PRO A 13 -10.54 -4.48 -9.85
C PRO A 13 -10.63 -4.66 -8.34
N LYS A 14 -11.80 -5.07 -7.87
CA LYS A 14 -12.14 -5.13 -6.46
C LYS A 14 -11.14 -5.92 -5.61
N ASN A 15 -10.60 -7.01 -6.14
CA ASN A 15 -9.67 -7.88 -5.42
C ASN A 15 -8.27 -7.84 -6.04
N GLU A 16 -7.82 -6.64 -6.42
CA GLU A 16 -6.48 -6.45 -6.96
C GLU A 16 -5.68 -5.52 -6.05
N GLY A 17 -4.40 -5.78 -5.92
CA GLY A 17 -3.49 -4.93 -5.16
C GLY A 17 -2.15 -4.80 -5.85
N MET A 18 -1.39 -3.80 -5.48
CA MET A 18 -0.04 -3.59 -5.97
C MET A 18 0.93 -3.61 -4.79
N LEU A 19 1.85 -4.58 -4.80
CA LEU A 19 2.85 -4.74 -3.76
C LEU A 19 4.19 -4.18 -4.24
N PHE A 20 4.73 -3.25 -3.46
CA PHE A 20 6.05 -2.69 -3.69
C PHE A 20 7.03 -3.37 -2.75
N VAL A 21 8.12 -3.89 -3.32
CA VAL A 21 9.17 -4.58 -2.57
C VAL A 21 10.42 -3.71 -2.62
N PHE A 22 10.88 -3.25 -1.45
CA PHE A 22 12.07 -2.41 -1.36
C PHE A 22 13.30 -3.27 -1.08
N PRO A 23 14.50 -2.83 -1.53
CA PRO A 23 15.72 -3.62 -1.34
C PRO A 23 16.12 -3.75 0.13
N ARG A 24 15.71 -2.80 0.97
CA ARG A 24 15.98 -2.83 2.41
C ARG A 24 14.94 -2.02 3.15
N PRO A 25 14.75 -2.27 4.46
CA PRO A 25 13.83 -1.47 5.25
C PRO A 25 14.24 0.01 5.26
N HIS A 26 13.24 0.90 5.14
CA HIS A 26 13.47 2.34 5.14
C HIS A 26 12.15 3.08 5.39
N GLN A 27 12.24 4.39 5.59
CA GLN A 27 11.06 5.25 5.59
C GLN A 27 10.72 5.57 4.13
N THR A 28 9.44 5.54 3.78
CA THR A 28 9.00 5.79 2.42
C THR A 28 7.73 6.64 2.41
N GLY A 29 7.41 7.17 1.24
CA GLY A 29 6.18 7.95 1.04
C GLY A 29 5.61 7.68 -0.34
N PHE A 30 4.28 7.67 -0.41
CA PHE A 30 3.53 7.51 -1.65
C PHE A 30 2.62 8.71 -1.85
N TRP A 31 2.46 9.16 -3.08
CA TRP A 31 1.59 10.27 -3.40
C TRP A 31 0.56 9.88 -4.46
N MET A 32 -0.47 10.73 -4.58
CA MET A 32 -1.61 10.48 -5.47
C MET A 32 -1.64 11.42 -6.65
N LYS A 33 -0.51 12.02 -7.02
CA LYS A 33 -0.42 12.87 -8.19
C LYS A 33 -0.86 12.08 -9.44
N ASN A 34 -1.77 12.64 -10.21
CA ASN A 34 -2.33 12.02 -11.42
C ASN A 34 -2.99 10.66 -11.15
N THR A 35 -3.42 10.41 -9.94
CA THR A 35 -4.14 9.18 -9.57
C THR A 35 -5.53 9.55 -9.11
N THR A 36 -6.55 9.05 -9.83
CA THR A 36 -7.95 9.35 -9.53
C THR A 36 -8.64 8.27 -8.71
N LEU A 37 -7.98 7.13 -8.49
CA LEU A 37 -8.52 6.03 -7.72
C LEU A 37 -8.37 6.29 -6.22
N PRO A 38 -9.45 6.16 -5.42
CA PRO A 38 -9.30 6.17 -3.96
C PRO A 38 -8.68 4.85 -3.52
N LEU A 39 -7.54 4.93 -2.85
CA LEU A 39 -6.75 3.77 -2.45
C LEU A 39 -6.52 3.78 -0.94
N SER A 40 -6.10 2.62 -0.42
CA SER A 40 -5.49 2.50 0.90
C SER A 40 -4.11 1.89 0.74
N ILE A 41 -3.17 2.25 1.62
CA ILE A 41 -1.83 1.70 1.61
C ILE A 41 -1.50 1.13 2.98
N ALA A 42 -0.87 -0.05 2.98
CA ALA A 42 -0.30 -0.65 4.18
C ALA A 42 1.22 -0.65 4.05
N TYR A 43 1.90 -0.11 5.05
CA TYR A 43 3.34 -0.22 5.18
C TYR A 43 3.66 -1.44 6.04
N ILE A 44 4.55 -2.29 5.57
CA ILE A 44 4.74 -3.64 6.10
C ILE A 44 6.22 -3.86 6.36
N ASP A 45 6.57 -4.45 7.50
CA ASP A 45 7.95 -4.77 7.83
C ASP A 45 8.41 -6.07 7.19
N ARG A 46 9.69 -6.40 7.34
CA ARG A 46 10.28 -7.59 6.72
C ARG A 46 9.75 -8.91 7.30
N ALA A 47 9.07 -8.86 8.45
CA ALA A 47 8.40 -10.02 9.04
C ALA A 47 6.96 -10.16 8.55
N SER A 48 6.58 -9.39 7.52
CA SER A 48 5.22 -9.36 6.95
C SER A 48 4.16 -8.83 7.92
N ARG A 49 4.57 -8.06 8.93
CA ARG A 49 3.65 -7.43 9.88
C ARG A 49 3.27 -6.05 9.35
N VAL A 50 1.98 -5.78 9.31
CA VAL A 50 1.48 -4.46 8.98
C VAL A 50 1.86 -3.48 10.09
N ILE A 51 2.56 -2.40 9.73
CA ILE A 51 3.01 -1.39 10.69
C ILE A 51 2.01 -0.24 10.72
N GLU A 52 1.60 0.25 9.55
CA GLU A 52 0.75 1.44 9.40
C GLU A 52 -0.17 1.25 8.22
N ILE A 53 -1.37 1.82 8.30
CA ILE A 53 -2.34 1.85 7.19
C ILE A 53 -2.85 3.28 7.05
N TYR A 54 -2.94 3.76 5.82
CA TYR A 54 -3.47 5.09 5.51
C TYR A 54 -4.38 5.04 4.29
N ASP A 55 -5.36 5.94 4.26
CA ASP A 55 -6.13 6.20 3.05
C ASP A 55 -5.34 7.17 2.17
N LEU A 56 -5.39 6.91 0.86
CA LEU A 56 -4.75 7.76 -0.14
C LEU A 56 -5.86 8.44 -0.95
N HIS A 57 -5.99 9.75 -0.78
CA HIS A 57 -7.05 10.52 -1.44
C HIS A 57 -6.66 10.87 -2.88
N PRO A 58 -7.60 10.75 -3.84
CA PRO A 58 -7.32 11.04 -5.25
C PRO A 58 -6.69 12.41 -5.46
N LEU A 59 -5.70 12.45 -6.34
CA LEU A 59 -5.02 13.68 -6.79
C LEU A 59 -4.27 14.46 -5.71
N ASN A 60 -4.16 13.92 -4.50
CA ASN A 60 -3.37 14.55 -3.46
C ASN A 60 -1.89 14.52 -3.83
N THR A 61 -1.25 15.69 -3.85
CA THR A 61 0.17 15.82 -4.20
C THR A 61 1.09 15.77 -2.99
N GLN A 62 0.53 15.73 -1.79
CA GLN A 62 1.34 15.55 -0.58
C GLN A 62 1.60 14.07 -0.36
N PRO A 63 2.87 13.66 -0.18
CA PRO A 63 3.17 12.25 0.09
C PRO A 63 2.56 11.81 1.43
N VAL A 64 2.06 10.59 1.48
CA VAL A 64 1.66 9.95 2.73
C VAL A 64 2.86 9.13 3.19
N GLU A 65 3.63 9.69 4.10
CA GLU A 65 4.89 9.09 4.53
C GLU A 65 4.68 8.14 5.70
N SER A 66 5.45 7.05 5.72
CA SER A 66 5.48 6.18 6.88
C SER A 66 6.17 6.90 8.04
N ARG A 67 5.73 6.63 9.26
CA ARG A 67 6.43 7.06 10.47
C ARG A 67 7.63 6.18 10.74
N SER A 68 7.47 4.89 10.47
CA SER A 68 8.51 3.89 10.69
C SER A 68 9.55 3.91 9.58
N ALA A 69 10.80 3.65 9.94
CA ALA A 69 11.90 3.42 8.99
C ALA A 69 12.10 1.93 8.71
N ARG A 70 11.17 1.07 9.12
CA ARG A 70 11.27 -0.38 8.93
C ARG A 70 10.37 -0.91 7.82
N VAL A 71 9.98 -0.06 6.88
CA VAL A 71 9.12 -0.45 5.78
C VAL A 71 9.93 -1.26 4.76
N GLN A 72 9.59 -2.54 4.62
CA GLN A 72 10.15 -3.44 3.63
C GLN A 72 9.23 -3.58 2.43
N TYR A 73 7.91 -3.49 2.65
CA TYR A 73 6.89 -3.62 1.62
C TYR A 73 5.83 -2.55 1.79
N ALA A 74 5.19 -2.19 0.68
CA ALA A 74 4.00 -1.36 0.70
C ALA A 74 2.94 -2.00 -0.19
N LEU A 75 1.72 -2.13 0.31
CA LEU A 75 0.61 -2.75 -0.42
C LEU A 75 -0.48 -1.72 -0.64
N GLU A 76 -0.77 -1.40 -1.90
CA GLU A 76 -1.88 -0.53 -2.30
C GLU A 76 -3.07 -1.37 -2.75
N VAL A 77 -4.25 -1.02 -2.26
CA VAL A 77 -5.52 -1.69 -2.56
C VAL A 77 -6.61 -0.63 -2.71
N ASN A 78 -7.78 -1.05 -3.15
CA ASN A 78 -8.96 -0.18 -3.14
C ASN A 78 -9.24 0.31 -1.72
N GLN A 79 -9.64 1.58 -1.61
CA GLN A 79 -9.91 2.18 -0.31
C GLN A 79 -10.98 1.36 0.44
N GLY A 80 -10.67 1.06 1.71
CA GLY A 80 -11.56 0.27 2.56
C GLY A 80 -11.32 -1.23 2.53
N TRP A 81 -10.49 -1.72 1.60
CA TRP A 81 -10.27 -3.17 1.48
C TRP A 81 -9.67 -3.78 2.75
N PHE A 82 -8.74 -3.09 3.41
CA PHE A 82 -8.11 -3.62 4.63
C PHE A 82 -9.15 -3.82 5.74
N ALA A 83 -9.96 -2.79 5.99
CA ALA A 83 -10.99 -2.87 7.04
C ALA A 83 -12.00 -3.98 6.74
N LYS A 84 -12.39 -4.12 5.47
CA LYS A 84 -13.35 -5.14 5.03
C LYS A 84 -12.81 -6.55 5.25
N ASN A 85 -11.50 -6.72 5.20
CA ASN A 85 -10.86 -8.03 5.34
C ASN A 85 -10.19 -8.23 6.69
N GLY A 86 -10.47 -7.37 7.66
CA GLY A 86 -10.00 -7.52 9.02
C GLY A 86 -8.49 -7.28 9.20
N ILE A 87 -7.88 -6.53 8.29
CA ILE A 87 -6.45 -6.24 8.35
C ILE A 87 -6.24 -4.87 8.99
N GLN A 88 -5.40 -4.84 10.01
CA GLN A 88 -5.10 -3.63 10.78
C GLN A 88 -3.61 -3.63 11.17
N PRO A 89 -3.08 -2.51 11.67
CA PRO A 89 -1.72 -2.50 12.19
C PRO A 89 -1.52 -3.60 13.23
N GLY A 90 -0.44 -4.36 13.09
CA GLY A 90 -0.16 -5.54 13.90
C GLY A 90 -0.49 -6.86 13.25
N THR A 91 -1.32 -6.86 12.20
CA THR A 91 -1.65 -8.09 11.46
C THR A 91 -0.41 -8.61 10.73
N VAL A 92 -0.15 -9.91 10.84
CA VAL A 92 0.88 -10.59 10.06
C VAL A 92 0.24 -11.15 8.79
N LEU A 93 0.72 -10.70 7.63
CA LEU A 93 0.14 -11.08 6.34
C LEU A 93 0.72 -12.41 5.88
N ALA A 94 0.06 -13.51 6.21
CA ALA A 94 0.41 -14.84 5.71
C ALA A 94 -0.69 -15.37 4.79
N THR A 95 -1.92 -15.44 5.32
CA THR A 95 -3.06 -15.96 4.57
C THR A 95 -4.19 -14.94 4.43
N GLU A 96 -4.08 -13.80 5.10
CA GLU A 96 -5.13 -12.78 5.16
C GLU A 96 -5.38 -12.11 3.80
N LEU A 97 -4.45 -12.21 2.87
CA LEU A 97 -4.64 -11.65 1.54
C LEU A 97 -5.71 -12.43 0.74
N GLY A 98 -5.93 -13.69 1.09
CA GLY A 98 -6.99 -14.49 0.48
C GLY A 98 -6.88 -14.57 -1.03
N SER A 99 -7.93 -14.13 -1.72
CA SER A 99 -7.99 -14.15 -3.18
C SER A 99 -7.49 -12.86 -3.83
N LEU A 100 -6.81 -11.98 -3.09
CA LEU A 100 -6.28 -10.75 -3.66
C LEU A 100 -5.24 -11.05 -4.74
N ALA A 101 -5.49 -10.57 -5.95
CA ALA A 101 -4.51 -10.68 -7.05
C ALA A 101 -3.50 -9.55 -6.91
N VAL A 102 -2.24 -9.89 -6.69
CA VAL A 102 -1.20 -8.92 -6.38
C VAL A 102 -0.22 -8.78 -7.55
N SER A 103 -0.04 -7.55 -8.02
CA SER A 103 1.05 -7.19 -8.94
C SER A 103 2.24 -6.77 -8.09
N VAL A 104 3.43 -7.30 -8.41
CA VAL A 104 4.63 -7.03 -7.62
C VAL A 104 5.55 -6.07 -8.37
N ARG A 105 6.03 -5.04 -7.69
CA ARG A 105 6.98 -4.06 -8.20
C ARG A 105 8.21 -4.02 -7.32
N ALA A 106 9.35 -4.44 -7.86
CA ALA A 106 10.64 -4.30 -7.17
C ALA A 106 11.10 -2.84 -7.25
N LYS A 107 11.62 -2.34 -6.16
CA LYS A 107 12.10 -0.94 -6.05
C LYS A 107 13.57 -0.83 -5.71
#